data_fd217e804b7d1e7698051dec8fbd003c
#
_entry.id   fd217e804b7d1e7698051dec8fbd003c
#
_cell.length_a   1.000
_cell.length_b   1.000
_cell.length_c   1.000
_cell.angle_alpha   90.00
_cell.angle_beta   90.00
_cell.angle_gamma   90.00
#
_symmetry.space_group_name_H-M   'P 1'
#
loop_
_entity.id
_entity.type
_entity.pdbx_description
1 polymer ?
#
loop_
_entity_poly.entity_id
_entity_poly.type
_entity_poly.pdbx_seq_one_letter_code
_entity_poly.pdbx_strand_id
1 'polypeptide(L)'
;MRIGLIGAGRIGTFHAATLSRHREVGSLIITDVDRARAHELADRLGATAAPGVDEIFTWGVDAVVITAATAAHAELIGRAARSGLPVFCEKPIAADLPGTLTALAEVDAAGTVLQTGFQRRFDAGYTTAREAVRSGRLGRLHTVRAMTADQAPPPAAYLPVSGGIYRDCLVHDFDILRWVTGREVVEVYAAGSDAGGAMYREANDVDTAAVVLTLEEGTLATATATRANGAGYDVRMELAGELDTVAVGLDDRTPITSTEPAGPPPADKPWTGFLERFAPAYEAEIAAFVEVVRGERANPCDGREALQALRIAEACELSRHERRPVTLGEIAGIRD
;
A
#
# COMPACT_ATOMS: atom_id res chain seq x y z
N MET A 1 12.15 -7.72 -21.70
CA MET A 1 13.05 -7.48 -20.57
C MET A 1 13.12 -8.70 -19.67
N ARG A 2 14.15 -8.79 -18.85
CA ARG A 2 14.36 -9.83 -17.84
C ARG A 2 14.14 -9.23 -16.46
N ILE A 3 13.21 -9.78 -15.69
CA ILE A 3 12.85 -9.27 -14.36
C ILE A 3 13.31 -10.25 -13.29
N GLY A 4 13.94 -9.74 -12.23
CA GLY A 4 14.23 -10.47 -11.00
C GLY A 4 13.15 -10.25 -9.95
N LEU A 5 12.55 -11.31 -9.42
CA LEU A 5 11.56 -11.24 -8.33
C LEU A 5 12.14 -11.87 -7.08
N ILE A 6 12.13 -11.11 -5.97
CA ILE A 6 12.65 -11.52 -4.67
C ILE A 6 11.48 -11.62 -3.68
N GLY A 7 11.15 -12.86 -3.29
CA GLY A 7 10.03 -13.17 -2.41
C GLY A 7 8.86 -13.82 -3.15
N ALA A 8 8.64 -15.11 -2.94
CA ALA A 8 7.58 -15.91 -3.54
C ALA A 8 6.40 -16.16 -2.59
N GLY A 9 6.15 -15.22 -1.67
CA GLY A 9 5.00 -15.23 -0.77
C GLY A 9 3.67 -14.97 -1.51
N ARG A 10 2.60 -14.71 -0.76
CA ARG A 10 1.26 -14.49 -1.32
C ARG A 10 1.22 -13.39 -2.39
N ILE A 11 1.75 -12.20 -2.10
CA ILE A 11 1.77 -11.09 -3.05
C ILE A 11 2.81 -11.32 -4.16
N GLY A 12 3.99 -11.87 -3.83
CA GLY A 12 5.01 -12.20 -4.82
C GLY A 12 4.53 -13.21 -5.86
N THR A 13 3.74 -14.21 -5.44
CA THR A 13 3.07 -15.15 -6.35
C THR A 13 2.14 -14.43 -7.31
N PHE A 14 1.36 -13.46 -6.84
CA PHE A 14 0.47 -12.67 -7.68
C PHE A 14 1.25 -11.83 -8.70
N HIS A 15 2.26 -11.09 -8.25
CA HIS A 15 3.10 -10.28 -9.13
C HIS A 15 3.90 -11.13 -10.13
N ALA A 16 4.44 -12.27 -9.71
CA ALA A 16 5.12 -13.20 -10.61
C ALA A 16 4.20 -13.69 -11.73
N ALA A 17 2.95 -14.05 -11.41
CA ALA A 17 1.94 -14.45 -12.38
C ALA A 17 1.55 -13.32 -13.33
N THR A 18 1.48 -12.09 -12.86
CA THR A 18 1.24 -10.89 -13.68
C THR A 18 2.40 -10.64 -14.64
N LEU A 19 3.63 -10.65 -14.11
CA LEU A 19 4.86 -10.46 -14.92
C LEU A 19 5.03 -11.55 -15.98
N SER A 20 4.75 -12.82 -15.65
CA SER A 20 4.90 -13.93 -16.61
C SER A 20 3.95 -13.85 -17.81
N ARG A 21 2.83 -13.14 -17.66
CA ARG A 21 1.85 -12.90 -18.76
C ARG A 21 2.10 -11.59 -19.49
N HIS A 22 2.98 -10.73 -18.98
CA HIS A 22 3.21 -9.42 -19.58
C HIS A 22 4.08 -9.52 -20.83
N ARG A 23 3.57 -9.02 -21.97
CA ARG A 23 4.21 -9.17 -23.29
C ARG A 23 5.65 -8.65 -23.37
N GLU A 24 5.99 -7.64 -22.59
CA GLU A 24 7.32 -7.01 -22.57
C GLU A 24 8.32 -7.74 -21.64
N VAL A 25 7.85 -8.72 -20.85
CA VAL A 25 8.68 -9.55 -19.98
C VAL A 25 9.02 -10.85 -20.70
N GLY A 26 10.25 -10.93 -21.22
CA GLY A 26 10.73 -12.11 -21.94
C GLY A 26 11.24 -13.23 -21.04
N SER A 27 11.65 -12.91 -19.80
CA SER A 27 12.06 -13.90 -18.81
C SER A 27 11.89 -13.37 -17.38
N LEU A 28 11.54 -14.27 -16.47
CA LEU A 28 11.37 -14.01 -15.05
C LEU A 28 12.33 -14.91 -14.25
N ILE A 29 13.08 -14.33 -13.34
CA ILE A 29 13.95 -15.04 -12.40
C ILE A 29 13.38 -14.85 -10.99
N ILE A 30 13.15 -15.94 -10.27
CA ILE A 30 12.48 -15.92 -8.97
C ILE A 30 13.41 -16.47 -7.90
N THR A 31 13.50 -15.79 -6.77
CA THR A 31 14.17 -16.29 -5.57
C THR A 31 13.33 -16.05 -4.32
N ASP A 32 13.51 -16.92 -3.33
CA ASP A 32 12.92 -16.80 -1.99
C ASP A 32 13.90 -17.43 -0.98
N VAL A 33 13.83 -17.02 0.29
CA VAL A 33 14.55 -17.68 1.38
C VAL A 33 14.14 -19.14 1.52
N ASP A 34 12.89 -19.45 1.22
CA ASP A 34 12.37 -20.80 1.00
C ASP A 34 12.57 -21.20 -0.47
N ARG A 35 13.69 -21.87 -0.75
CA ARG A 35 14.06 -22.31 -2.11
C ARG A 35 13.00 -23.21 -2.75
N ALA A 36 12.33 -24.05 -1.97
CA ALA A 36 11.29 -24.93 -2.50
C ALA A 36 10.12 -24.12 -3.05
N ARG A 37 9.71 -23.07 -2.35
CA ARG A 37 8.67 -22.15 -2.78
C ARG A 37 9.06 -21.39 -4.08
N ALA A 38 10.32 -20.95 -4.17
CA ALA A 38 10.82 -20.31 -5.39
C ALA A 38 10.80 -21.26 -6.59
N HIS A 39 11.25 -22.50 -6.43
CA HIS A 39 11.21 -23.53 -7.48
C HIS A 39 9.79 -23.87 -7.91
N GLU A 40 8.88 -24.14 -6.97
CA GLU A 40 7.49 -24.45 -7.28
C GLU A 40 6.81 -23.32 -8.08
N LEU A 41 7.05 -22.08 -7.68
CA LEU A 41 6.50 -20.92 -8.38
C LEU A 41 7.10 -20.77 -9.78
N ALA A 42 8.41 -20.94 -9.92
CA ALA A 42 9.12 -20.86 -11.19
C ALA A 42 8.64 -21.94 -12.17
N ASP A 43 8.56 -23.19 -11.73
CA ASP A 43 8.08 -24.31 -12.55
C ASP A 43 6.65 -24.08 -13.05
N ARG A 44 5.77 -23.60 -12.16
CA ARG A 44 4.37 -23.31 -12.52
C ARG A 44 4.24 -22.21 -13.57
N LEU A 45 5.15 -21.24 -13.58
CA LEU A 45 5.09 -20.07 -14.47
C LEU A 45 6.02 -20.17 -15.69
N GLY A 46 6.81 -21.24 -15.83
CA GLY A 46 7.85 -21.34 -16.85
C GLY A 46 8.98 -20.32 -16.66
N ALA A 47 9.23 -19.92 -15.40
CA ALA A 47 10.28 -19.01 -15.00
C ALA A 47 11.54 -19.75 -14.55
N THR A 48 12.61 -19.03 -14.22
CA THR A 48 13.85 -19.60 -13.71
C THR A 48 13.94 -19.38 -12.19
N ALA A 49 14.15 -20.43 -11.41
CA ALA A 49 14.45 -20.31 -9.99
C ALA A 49 15.94 -19.99 -9.78
N ALA A 50 16.23 -18.92 -9.05
CA ALA A 50 17.61 -18.62 -8.61
C ALA A 50 17.89 -19.24 -7.24
N PRO A 51 19.11 -19.75 -7.02
CA PRO A 51 19.51 -20.35 -5.74
C PRO A 51 19.48 -19.39 -4.56
N GLY A 52 19.62 -18.10 -4.83
CA GLY A 52 19.61 -17.04 -3.82
C GLY A 52 19.48 -15.65 -4.43
N VAL A 53 19.54 -14.66 -3.56
CA VAL A 53 19.37 -13.24 -3.93
C VAL A 53 20.57 -12.73 -4.76
N ASP A 54 21.77 -13.26 -4.55
CA ASP A 54 22.98 -12.82 -5.26
C ASP A 54 22.88 -13.06 -6.76
N GLU A 55 22.25 -14.14 -7.17
CA GLU A 55 22.02 -14.47 -8.57
C GLU A 55 21.11 -13.46 -9.27
N ILE A 56 20.12 -12.88 -8.57
CA ILE A 56 19.29 -11.81 -9.13
C ILE A 56 20.17 -10.66 -9.61
N PHE A 57 21.19 -10.28 -8.85
CA PHE A 57 22.05 -9.15 -9.18
C PHE A 57 23.18 -9.49 -10.15
N THR A 58 23.48 -10.77 -10.37
CA THR A 58 24.59 -11.22 -11.24
C THR A 58 24.13 -11.80 -12.57
N TRP A 59 22.86 -12.22 -12.72
CA TRP A 59 22.34 -12.86 -13.93
C TRP A 59 21.81 -11.88 -14.98
N GLY A 60 22.08 -10.57 -14.83
CA GLY A 60 21.78 -9.55 -15.85
C GLY A 60 20.29 -9.30 -16.02
N VAL A 61 19.59 -9.02 -14.92
CA VAL A 61 18.22 -8.54 -14.95
C VAL A 61 18.15 -7.05 -15.32
N ASP A 62 17.06 -6.62 -15.93
CA ASP A 62 16.80 -5.24 -16.30
C ASP A 62 16.15 -4.44 -15.16
N ALA A 63 15.47 -5.12 -14.25
CA ALA A 63 14.82 -4.53 -13.07
C ALA A 63 14.52 -5.59 -12.01
N VAL A 64 14.25 -5.14 -10.78
CA VAL A 64 13.96 -5.99 -9.60
C VAL A 64 12.59 -5.68 -9.03
N VAL A 65 11.83 -6.72 -8.70
CA VAL A 65 10.56 -6.67 -7.98
C VAL A 65 10.77 -7.30 -6.60
N ILE A 66 10.61 -6.50 -5.54
CA ILE A 66 10.84 -6.90 -4.15
C ILE A 66 9.49 -7.10 -3.46
N THR A 67 9.21 -8.34 -3.08
CA THR A 67 8.00 -8.81 -2.39
C THR A 67 8.35 -9.71 -1.21
N ALA A 68 9.56 -9.55 -0.70
CA ALA A 68 10.12 -10.26 0.45
C ALA A 68 9.45 -9.81 1.77
N ALA A 69 9.92 -10.30 2.91
CA ALA A 69 9.52 -9.76 4.20
C ALA A 69 10.05 -8.33 4.38
N THR A 70 9.25 -7.46 5.01
CA THR A 70 9.55 -6.03 5.20
C THR A 70 10.95 -5.77 5.74
N ALA A 71 11.44 -6.61 6.65
CA ALA A 71 12.78 -6.46 7.23
C ALA A 71 13.93 -6.52 6.22
N ALA A 72 13.69 -7.10 5.03
CA ALA A 72 14.69 -7.19 3.96
C ALA A 72 14.58 -6.07 2.92
N HIS A 73 13.48 -5.30 2.91
CA HIS A 73 13.20 -4.35 1.84
C HIS A 73 14.31 -3.31 1.68
N ALA A 74 14.68 -2.59 2.75
CA ALA A 74 15.67 -1.52 2.69
C ALA A 74 17.03 -2.00 2.15
N GLU A 75 17.50 -3.15 2.61
CA GLU A 75 18.77 -3.76 2.13
C GLU A 75 18.68 -4.12 0.65
N LEU A 76 17.57 -4.77 0.23
CA LEU A 76 17.38 -5.20 -1.15
C LEU A 76 17.23 -4.00 -2.10
N ILE A 77 16.54 -2.94 -1.68
CA ILE A 77 16.44 -1.67 -2.42
C ILE A 77 17.84 -1.08 -2.61
N GLY A 78 18.63 -0.97 -1.54
CA GLY A 78 20.00 -0.44 -1.61
C GLY A 78 20.90 -1.28 -2.51
N ARG A 79 20.81 -2.60 -2.47
CA ARG A 79 21.56 -3.49 -3.37
C ARG A 79 21.17 -3.25 -4.84
N ALA A 80 19.89 -3.15 -5.15
CA ALA A 80 19.42 -2.89 -6.49
C ALA A 80 19.86 -1.50 -6.97
N ALA A 81 19.76 -0.47 -6.12
CA ALA A 81 20.20 0.88 -6.40
C ALA A 81 21.70 0.92 -6.74
N ARG A 82 22.56 0.33 -5.89
CA ARG A 82 24.00 0.22 -6.14
C ARG A 82 24.35 -0.56 -7.41
N SER A 83 23.47 -1.45 -7.86
CA SER A 83 23.61 -2.17 -9.13
C SER A 83 23.04 -1.41 -10.33
N GLY A 84 22.51 -0.19 -10.14
CA GLY A 84 21.91 0.62 -11.19
C GLY A 84 20.55 0.09 -11.70
N LEU A 85 19.87 -0.77 -10.93
CA LEU A 85 18.64 -1.43 -11.35
C LEU A 85 17.40 -0.68 -10.86
N PRO A 86 16.42 -0.40 -11.74
CA PRO A 86 15.09 0.03 -11.33
C PRO A 86 14.44 -0.97 -10.40
N VAL A 87 13.72 -0.46 -9.40
CA VAL A 87 13.10 -1.26 -8.33
C VAL A 87 11.60 -1.00 -8.27
N PHE A 88 10.82 -2.06 -8.25
CA PHE A 88 9.51 -2.07 -7.61
C PHE A 88 9.65 -2.72 -6.23
N CYS A 89 9.14 -2.07 -5.20
CA CYS A 89 9.10 -2.65 -3.86
C CYS A 89 7.70 -2.56 -3.27
N GLU A 90 7.20 -3.68 -2.75
CA GLU A 90 5.98 -3.67 -1.93
C GLU A 90 6.15 -2.77 -0.70
N LYS A 91 5.03 -2.19 -0.27
CA LYS A 91 5.01 -1.40 0.96
C LYS A 91 5.21 -2.31 2.21
N PRO A 92 5.77 -1.74 3.29
CA PRO A 92 6.50 -0.48 3.40
C PRO A 92 7.93 -0.61 2.86
N ILE A 93 8.58 0.51 2.54
CA ILE A 93 9.99 0.53 2.10
C ILE A 93 10.93 -0.04 3.17
N ALA A 94 10.64 0.22 4.44
CA ALA A 94 11.33 -0.32 5.60
C ALA A 94 10.37 -0.45 6.78
N ALA A 95 10.81 -1.12 7.84
CA ALA A 95 10.03 -1.30 9.06
C ALA A 95 9.84 0.03 9.84
N ASP A 96 10.71 1.01 9.63
CA ASP A 96 10.75 2.28 10.33
C ASP A 96 11.18 3.45 9.45
N LEU A 97 11.07 4.65 10.00
CA LEU A 97 11.41 5.88 9.31
C LEU A 97 12.93 6.01 9.00
N PRO A 98 13.87 5.71 9.93
CA PRO A 98 15.29 5.73 9.62
C PRO A 98 15.70 4.79 8.48
N GLY A 99 15.19 3.56 8.47
CA GLY A 99 15.43 2.60 7.41
C GLY A 99 14.88 3.05 6.07
N THR A 100 13.69 3.67 6.07
CA THR A 100 13.09 4.26 4.86
C THR A 100 13.96 5.40 4.31
N LEU A 101 14.41 6.33 5.16
CA LEU A 101 15.28 7.44 4.74
C LEU A 101 16.62 6.94 4.18
N THR A 102 17.21 5.91 4.81
CA THR A 102 18.45 5.29 4.33
C THR A 102 18.26 4.68 2.94
N ALA A 103 17.20 3.92 2.72
CA ALA A 103 16.92 3.31 1.42
C ALA A 103 16.70 4.37 0.34
N LEU A 104 15.96 5.46 0.64
CA LEU A 104 15.74 6.56 -0.29
C LEU A 104 17.04 7.30 -0.64
N ALA A 105 17.92 7.54 0.35
CA ALA A 105 19.22 8.15 0.10
C ALA A 105 20.10 7.31 -0.83
N GLU A 106 20.08 5.98 -0.72
CA GLU A 106 20.80 5.09 -1.64
C GLU A 106 20.22 5.12 -3.06
N VAL A 107 18.90 5.19 -3.20
CA VAL A 107 18.22 5.32 -4.50
C VAL A 107 18.58 6.67 -5.16
N ASP A 108 18.51 7.76 -4.40
CA ASP A 108 18.88 9.11 -4.87
C ASP A 108 20.35 9.18 -5.30
N ALA A 109 21.27 8.64 -4.48
CA ALA A 109 22.71 8.63 -4.77
C ALA A 109 23.04 7.82 -6.03
N ALA A 110 22.30 6.76 -6.31
CA ALA A 110 22.47 5.93 -7.49
C ALA A 110 21.77 6.49 -8.73
N GLY A 111 20.85 7.44 -8.57
CA GLY A 111 20.03 7.98 -9.66
C GLY A 111 19.10 6.94 -10.28
N THR A 112 18.71 5.90 -9.51
CA THR A 112 17.82 4.84 -9.98
C THR A 112 16.36 5.13 -9.64
N VAL A 113 15.47 4.29 -10.14
CA VAL A 113 14.02 4.42 -9.91
C VAL A 113 13.59 3.46 -8.82
N LEU A 114 12.82 3.96 -7.84
CA LEU A 114 12.06 3.15 -6.89
C LEU A 114 10.57 3.45 -7.05
N GLN A 115 9.79 2.49 -7.54
CA GLN A 115 8.33 2.52 -7.48
C GLN A 115 7.86 1.72 -6.27
N THR A 116 6.98 2.30 -5.47
CA THR A 116 6.42 1.63 -4.27
C THR A 116 5.04 1.08 -4.55
N GLY A 117 4.74 -0.10 -4.02
CA GLY A 117 3.49 -0.83 -4.18
C GLY A 117 2.32 -0.21 -3.40
N PHE A 118 1.71 0.85 -3.94
CA PHE A 118 0.44 1.41 -3.49
C PHE A 118 -0.63 1.21 -4.56
N GLN A 119 -1.13 -0.01 -4.65
CA GLN A 119 -2.05 -0.47 -5.69
C GLN A 119 -3.31 0.38 -5.85
N ARG A 120 -3.79 1.05 -4.77
CA ARG A 120 -5.02 1.86 -4.85
C ARG A 120 -4.90 3.03 -5.82
N ARG A 121 -3.70 3.52 -6.09
CA ARG A 121 -3.43 4.56 -7.12
C ARG A 121 -3.74 4.09 -8.54
N PHE A 122 -3.85 2.78 -8.75
CA PHE A 122 -4.15 2.15 -10.03
C PHE A 122 -5.57 1.58 -10.11
N ASP A 123 -6.35 1.71 -9.06
CA ASP A 123 -7.77 1.33 -9.04
C ASP A 123 -8.61 2.36 -9.80
N ALA A 124 -9.50 1.88 -10.67
CA ALA A 124 -10.30 2.72 -11.54
C ALA A 124 -11.21 3.69 -10.76
N GLY A 125 -11.75 3.26 -9.62
CA GLY A 125 -12.60 4.09 -8.76
C GLY A 125 -11.82 5.26 -8.17
N TYR A 126 -10.63 5.00 -7.62
CA TYR A 126 -9.76 6.05 -7.07
C TYR A 126 -9.22 6.99 -8.16
N THR A 127 -8.89 6.47 -9.33
CA THR A 127 -8.49 7.30 -10.49
C THR A 127 -9.60 8.25 -10.90
N THR A 128 -10.84 7.76 -10.98
CA THR A 128 -12.02 8.58 -11.31
C THR A 128 -12.30 9.62 -10.23
N ALA A 129 -12.17 9.26 -8.96
CA ALA A 129 -12.35 10.20 -7.84
C ALA A 129 -11.29 11.32 -7.88
N ARG A 130 -10.03 10.99 -8.14
CA ARG A 130 -8.97 11.99 -8.34
C ARG A 130 -9.29 12.97 -9.47
N GLU A 131 -9.77 12.46 -10.60
CA GLU A 131 -10.14 13.32 -11.72
C GLU A 131 -11.33 14.23 -11.37
N ALA A 132 -12.31 13.75 -10.60
CA ALA A 132 -13.41 14.56 -10.13
C ALA A 132 -12.95 15.73 -9.22
N VAL A 133 -11.91 15.50 -8.40
CA VAL A 133 -11.29 16.58 -7.61
C VAL A 133 -10.51 17.54 -8.52
N ARG A 134 -9.65 17.03 -9.39
CA ARG A 134 -8.77 17.85 -10.25
C ARG A 134 -9.52 18.70 -11.27
N SER A 135 -10.62 18.19 -11.79
CA SER A 135 -11.48 18.95 -12.74
C SER A 135 -12.35 20.01 -12.05
N GLY A 136 -12.34 20.09 -10.73
CA GLY A 136 -13.20 21.00 -9.96
C GLY A 136 -14.65 20.57 -9.89
N ARG A 137 -15.02 19.37 -10.36
CA ARG A 137 -16.38 18.84 -10.35
C ARG A 137 -17.03 18.88 -8.98
N LEU A 138 -16.24 18.61 -7.93
CA LEU A 138 -16.73 18.58 -6.55
C LEU A 138 -16.84 19.98 -5.92
N GLY A 139 -16.28 21.02 -6.55
CA GLY A 139 -16.10 22.32 -5.91
C GLY A 139 -15.06 22.25 -4.78
N ARG A 140 -15.18 23.11 -3.77
CA ARG A 140 -14.33 23.05 -2.58
C ARG A 140 -14.62 21.79 -1.78
N LEU A 141 -13.59 20.99 -1.52
CA LEU A 141 -13.71 19.76 -0.74
C LEU A 141 -13.95 20.09 0.74
N HIS A 142 -15.01 19.56 1.30
CA HIS A 142 -15.34 19.74 2.72
C HIS A 142 -14.76 18.63 3.57
N THR A 143 -15.12 17.38 3.24
CA THR A 143 -14.72 16.21 4.01
C THR A 143 -14.35 15.03 3.11
N VAL A 144 -13.42 14.22 3.62
CA VAL A 144 -13.09 12.91 3.06
C VAL A 144 -13.27 11.86 4.16
N ARG A 145 -13.90 10.74 3.82
CA ARG A 145 -14.06 9.61 4.74
C ARG A 145 -13.45 8.37 4.09
N ALA A 146 -12.42 7.80 4.71
CA ALA A 146 -11.79 6.58 4.27
C ALA A 146 -11.98 5.46 5.29
N MET A 147 -12.09 4.24 4.81
CA MET A 147 -12.16 3.08 5.69
C MET A 147 -11.53 1.85 5.06
N THR A 148 -10.92 1.03 5.91
CA THR A 148 -10.38 -0.28 5.58
C THR A 148 -10.80 -1.30 6.64
N ALA A 149 -11.47 -2.36 6.24
CA ALA A 149 -11.91 -3.42 7.14
C ALA A 149 -11.54 -4.79 6.59
N ASP A 150 -10.63 -5.48 7.27
CA ASP A 150 -10.27 -6.86 6.95
C ASP A 150 -11.39 -7.81 7.37
N GLN A 151 -11.66 -8.84 6.56
CA GLN A 151 -12.72 -9.82 6.86
C GLN A 151 -12.45 -10.61 8.15
N ALA A 152 -11.20 -10.94 8.40
CA ALA A 152 -10.77 -11.71 9.56
C ALA A 152 -9.44 -11.22 10.12
N PRO A 153 -9.20 -11.41 11.42
CA PRO A 153 -7.92 -11.08 12.03
C PRO A 153 -6.74 -11.79 11.35
N PRO A 154 -5.56 -11.16 11.28
CA PRO A 154 -4.35 -11.84 10.85
C PRO A 154 -3.92 -12.89 11.88
N PRO A 155 -3.06 -13.85 11.51
CA PRO A 155 -2.44 -14.75 12.48
C PRO A 155 -1.73 -13.97 13.59
N ALA A 156 -1.85 -14.40 14.85
CA ALA A 156 -1.25 -13.71 16.00
C ALA A 156 0.28 -13.48 15.83
N ALA A 157 1.00 -14.44 15.21
CA ALA A 157 2.42 -14.33 14.95
C ALA A 157 2.79 -13.20 13.95
N TYR A 158 1.83 -12.69 13.19
CA TYR A 158 2.05 -11.57 12.26
C TYR A 158 2.03 -10.21 12.95
N LEU A 159 1.22 -10.03 14.00
CA LEU A 159 1.03 -8.73 14.64
C LEU A 159 2.34 -8.08 15.12
N PRO A 160 3.26 -8.77 15.81
CA PRO A 160 4.52 -8.16 16.26
C PRO A 160 5.43 -7.65 15.14
N VAL A 161 5.27 -8.19 13.91
CA VAL A 161 6.11 -7.84 12.75
C VAL A 161 5.35 -6.99 11.73
N SER A 162 4.06 -6.71 11.96
CA SER A 162 3.22 -5.93 11.03
C SER A 162 3.54 -4.43 11.03
N GLY A 163 4.11 -3.92 12.13
CA GLY A 163 4.30 -2.50 12.38
C GLY A 163 3.08 -1.79 12.98
N GLY A 164 1.99 -2.52 13.27
CA GLY A 164 0.74 -2.00 13.83
C GLY A 164 -0.25 -1.50 12.78
N ILE A 165 -1.51 -1.30 13.19
CA ILE A 165 -2.64 -1.02 12.29
C ILE A 165 -2.44 0.25 11.44
N TYR A 166 -1.76 1.26 11.97
CA TYR A 166 -1.52 2.52 11.23
C TYR A 166 -0.52 2.33 10.09
N ARG A 167 0.55 1.53 10.28
CA ARG A 167 1.59 1.28 9.28
C ARG A 167 1.22 0.14 8.34
N ASP A 168 0.40 -0.80 8.79
CA ASP A 168 0.03 -1.98 7.99
C ASP A 168 -1.26 -1.75 7.17
N CYS A 169 -2.34 -1.29 7.82
CA CYS A 169 -3.64 -1.10 7.18
C CYS A 169 -3.83 0.34 6.69
N LEU A 170 -3.81 1.32 7.60
CA LEU A 170 -4.16 2.70 7.29
C LEU A 170 -3.13 3.44 6.44
N VAL A 171 -1.91 2.96 6.31
CA VAL A 171 -0.91 3.53 5.40
C VAL A 171 -1.43 3.63 3.96
N HIS A 172 -2.27 2.69 3.53
CA HIS A 172 -2.94 2.73 2.23
C HIS A 172 -3.97 3.86 2.14
N ASP A 173 -4.69 4.12 3.24
CA ASP A 173 -5.66 5.20 3.31
C ASP A 173 -4.96 6.56 3.34
N PHE A 174 -3.84 6.67 4.05
CA PHE A 174 -3.03 7.89 4.10
C PHE A 174 -2.41 8.22 2.74
N ASP A 175 -1.89 7.22 2.03
CA ASP A 175 -1.37 7.40 0.68
C ASP A 175 -2.45 7.85 -0.29
N ILE A 176 -3.56 7.09 -0.37
CA ILE A 176 -4.60 7.33 -1.37
C ILE A 176 -5.37 8.63 -1.12
N LEU A 177 -5.55 9.02 0.14
CA LEU A 177 -6.18 10.28 0.52
C LEU A 177 -5.37 11.47 -0.01
N ARG A 178 -4.05 11.50 0.22
CA ARG A 178 -3.16 12.53 -0.33
C ARG A 178 -3.20 12.54 -1.86
N TRP A 179 -3.09 11.36 -2.47
CA TRP A 179 -3.04 11.22 -3.92
C TRP A 179 -4.33 11.67 -4.61
N VAL A 180 -5.51 11.35 -4.05
CA VAL A 180 -6.81 11.73 -4.62
C VAL A 180 -7.07 13.22 -4.43
N THR A 181 -6.80 13.75 -3.23
CA THR A 181 -7.09 15.16 -2.92
C THR A 181 -6.05 16.13 -3.48
N GLY A 182 -4.81 15.66 -3.69
CA GLY A 182 -3.66 16.50 -4.03
C GLY A 182 -3.26 17.43 -2.87
N ARG A 183 -3.58 17.09 -1.63
CA ARG A 183 -3.35 17.88 -0.42
C ARG A 183 -2.55 17.09 0.61
N GLU A 184 -1.63 17.78 1.28
CA GLU A 184 -0.87 17.17 2.37
C GLU A 184 -1.66 17.18 3.68
N VAL A 185 -1.35 16.20 4.55
CA VAL A 185 -1.86 16.14 5.91
C VAL A 185 -1.02 17.07 6.79
N VAL A 186 -1.67 17.92 7.56
CA VAL A 186 -1.04 18.88 8.45
C VAL A 186 -1.00 18.38 9.91
N GLU A 187 -2.12 17.80 10.36
CA GLU A 187 -2.31 17.36 11.75
C GLU A 187 -3.18 16.10 11.79
N VAL A 188 -2.92 15.25 12.77
CA VAL A 188 -3.73 14.06 13.05
C VAL A 188 -4.13 13.97 14.52
N TYR A 189 -5.31 13.40 14.79
CA TYR A 189 -5.70 12.87 16.09
C TYR A 189 -6.15 11.43 15.93
N ALA A 190 -5.48 10.51 16.61
CA ALA A 190 -5.70 9.08 16.45
C ALA A 190 -6.09 8.39 17.76
N ALA A 191 -7.04 7.48 17.65
CA ALA A 191 -7.47 6.60 18.73
C ALA A 191 -7.47 5.14 18.24
N GLY A 192 -7.29 4.20 19.16
CA GLY A 192 -7.33 2.77 18.87
C GLY A 192 -7.92 1.97 20.03
N SER A 193 -8.49 0.82 19.68
CA SER A 193 -9.04 -0.16 20.62
C SER A 193 -8.38 -1.53 20.42
N ASP A 194 -8.07 -2.21 21.51
CA ASP A 194 -7.56 -3.57 21.57
C ASP A 194 -8.60 -4.57 22.10
N ALA A 195 -9.88 -4.20 22.04
CA ALA A 195 -10.99 -4.99 22.56
C ALA A 195 -11.17 -6.33 21.83
N GLY A 196 -10.60 -6.47 20.64
CA GLY A 196 -10.65 -7.70 19.81
C GLY A 196 -9.88 -8.90 20.38
N GLY A 197 -9.08 -8.70 21.45
CA GLY A 197 -8.46 -9.83 22.14
C GLY A 197 -7.04 -9.60 22.68
N ALA A 198 -6.55 -10.58 23.43
CA ALA A 198 -5.24 -10.53 24.09
C ALA A 198 -4.08 -10.38 23.10
N MET A 199 -4.17 -11.00 21.93
CA MET A 199 -3.10 -10.97 20.93
C MET A 199 -2.72 -9.54 20.47
N TYR A 200 -3.67 -8.60 20.48
CA TYR A 200 -3.39 -7.19 20.13
C TYR A 200 -2.65 -6.49 21.25
N ARG A 201 -3.06 -6.68 22.51
CA ARG A 201 -2.35 -6.15 23.69
C ARG A 201 -0.93 -6.68 23.81
N GLU A 202 -0.74 -7.98 23.58
CA GLU A 202 0.56 -8.65 23.62
C GLU A 202 1.50 -8.11 22.52
N ALA A 203 0.95 -7.73 21.36
CA ALA A 203 1.69 -7.12 20.27
C ALA A 203 1.86 -5.59 20.41
N ASN A 204 1.30 -4.97 21.47
CA ASN A 204 1.20 -3.50 21.63
C ASN A 204 0.52 -2.82 20.42
N ASP A 205 -0.43 -3.51 19.79
CA ASP A 205 -1.21 -3.06 18.64
C ASP A 205 -2.69 -2.91 19.03
N VAL A 206 -3.52 -2.49 18.08
CA VAL A 206 -4.98 -2.36 18.21
C VAL A 206 -5.68 -3.11 17.08
N ASP A 207 -6.90 -3.59 17.34
CA ASP A 207 -7.73 -4.24 16.32
C ASP A 207 -8.55 -3.24 15.50
N THR A 208 -8.81 -2.09 16.09
CA THR A 208 -9.63 -1.04 15.49
C THR A 208 -8.98 0.32 15.73
N ALA A 209 -8.91 1.15 14.70
CA ALA A 209 -8.37 2.50 14.75
C ALA A 209 -9.33 3.50 14.12
N ALA A 210 -9.35 4.72 14.67
CA ALA A 210 -10.04 5.87 14.11
C ALA A 210 -9.11 7.08 14.16
N VAL A 211 -9.02 7.79 13.04
CA VAL A 211 -8.15 8.96 12.86
C VAL A 211 -8.96 10.12 12.31
N VAL A 212 -8.79 11.28 12.88
CA VAL A 212 -9.20 12.57 12.30
C VAL A 212 -7.93 13.24 11.74
N LEU A 213 -8.00 13.72 10.51
CA LEU A 213 -6.89 14.38 9.84
C LEU A 213 -7.34 15.76 9.37
N THR A 214 -6.48 16.74 9.57
CA THR A 214 -6.61 18.07 8.95
C THR A 214 -5.66 18.12 7.76
N LEU A 215 -6.20 18.41 6.58
CA LEU A 215 -5.41 18.60 5.37
C LEU A 215 -5.19 20.09 5.12
N GLU A 216 -4.28 20.39 4.21
CA GLU A 216 -4.11 21.74 3.66
C GLU A 216 -5.45 22.32 3.21
N GLU A 217 -5.56 23.64 3.20
CA GLU A 217 -6.78 24.39 2.89
C GLU A 217 -7.98 24.09 3.81
N GLY A 218 -7.75 23.40 4.95
CA GLY A 218 -8.76 23.16 5.97
C GLY A 218 -9.76 22.05 5.62
N THR A 219 -9.49 21.20 4.63
CA THR A 219 -10.27 19.99 4.39
C THR A 219 -10.11 19.03 5.56
N LEU A 220 -11.22 18.51 6.10
CA LEU A 220 -11.20 17.53 7.17
C LEU A 220 -11.31 16.12 6.59
N ALA A 221 -10.56 15.18 7.13
CA ALA A 221 -10.70 13.78 6.77
C ALA A 221 -10.83 12.88 8.01
N THR A 222 -11.46 11.74 7.81
CA THR A 222 -11.46 10.63 8.77
C THR A 222 -10.98 9.38 8.08
N ALA A 223 -10.17 8.58 8.80
CA ALA A 223 -9.77 7.27 8.34
C ALA A 223 -10.02 6.26 9.47
N THR A 224 -10.68 5.16 9.15
CA THR A 224 -10.93 4.07 10.11
C THR A 224 -10.39 2.76 9.59
N ALA A 225 -9.87 1.92 10.49
CA ALA A 225 -9.51 0.56 10.14
C ALA A 225 -9.99 -0.42 11.21
N THR A 226 -10.37 -1.63 10.77
CA THR A 226 -10.58 -2.76 11.68
C THR A 226 -9.99 -4.03 11.08
N ARG A 227 -9.44 -4.88 11.94
CA ARG A 227 -8.87 -6.17 11.56
C ARG A 227 -9.88 -7.32 11.59
N ALA A 228 -11.17 -7.01 11.80
CA ALA A 228 -12.25 -8.02 11.84
C ALA A 228 -13.58 -7.40 11.44
N ASN A 229 -14.02 -7.66 10.22
CA ASN A 229 -15.34 -7.32 9.71
C ASN A 229 -16.02 -8.58 9.16
N GLY A 230 -16.83 -9.23 9.95
CA GLY A 230 -17.49 -10.49 9.58
C GLY A 230 -18.40 -10.40 8.36
N ALA A 231 -18.79 -9.19 7.93
CA ALA A 231 -19.58 -8.99 6.72
C ALA A 231 -18.75 -9.15 5.43
N GLY A 232 -17.42 -8.95 5.49
CA GLY A 232 -16.53 -9.07 4.33
C GLY A 232 -15.37 -8.08 4.38
N TYR A 233 -14.51 -8.13 3.36
CA TYR A 233 -13.45 -7.14 3.17
C TYR A 233 -14.04 -5.85 2.61
N ASP A 234 -13.85 -4.73 3.31
CA ASP A 234 -14.47 -3.45 2.96
C ASP A 234 -13.46 -2.33 2.89
N VAL A 235 -13.27 -1.75 1.71
CA VAL A 235 -12.42 -0.59 1.49
C VAL A 235 -13.16 0.44 0.67
N ARG A 236 -13.43 1.57 1.30
CA ARG A 236 -14.21 2.66 0.71
C ARG A 236 -13.59 4.03 0.99
N MET A 237 -13.90 4.98 0.10
CA MET A 237 -13.63 6.40 0.31
C MET A 237 -14.81 7.22 -0.19
N GLU A 238 -15.25 8.19 0.61
CA GLU A 238 -16.24 9.20 0.23
C GLU A 238 -15.58 10.57 0.21
N LEU A 239 -15.82 11.35 -0.84
CA LEU A 239 -15.35 12.72 -0.98
C LEU A 239 -16.58 13.62 -1.13
N ALA A 240 -16.80 14.50 -0.16
CA ALA A 240 -17.90 15.44 -0.16
C ALA A 240 -17.41 16.86 -0.41
N GLY A 241 -17.84 17.43 -1.49
CA GLY A 241 -17.54 18.79 -1.91
C GLY A 241 -18.76 19.69 -1.90
N GLU A 242 -18.55 20.95 -2.25
CA GLU A 242 -19.60 21.97 -2.30
C GLU A 242 -20.65 21.69 -3.39
N LEU A 243 -20.24 21.07 -4.50
CA LEU A 243 -21.10 20.86 -5.67
C LEU A 243 -21.57 19.41 -5.83
N ASP A 244 -20.81 18.44 -5.35
CA ASP A 244 -21.12 17.03 -5.53
C ASP A 244 -20.43 16.16 -4.46
N THR A 245 -20.90 14.93 -4.32
CA THR A 245 -20.31 13.91 -3.45
C THR A 245 -20.12 12.63 -4.26
N VAL A 246 -18.91 12.05 -4.18
CA VAL A 246 -18.58 10.80 -4.86
C VAL A 246 -18.05 9.77 -3.87
N ALA A 247 -18.23 8.49 -4.17
CA ALA A 247 -17.72 7.40 -3.36
C ALA A 247 -16.98 6.38 -4.22
N VAL A 248 -15.92 5.81 -3.65
CA VAL A 248 -15.18 4.67 -4.18
C VAL A 248 -15.49 3.46 -3.30
N GLY A 249 -15.59 2.27 -3.91
CA GLY A 249 -15.82 1.01 -3.20
C GLY A 249 -17.30 0.74 -2.88
N LEU A 250 -18.23 1.50 -3.46
CA LEU A 250 -19.67 1.20 -3.45
C LEU A 250 -20.01 0.42 -4.73
N ASP A 251 -20.00 -0.88 -4.65
CA ASP A 251 -20.36 -1.82 -5.71
C ASP A 251 -21.33 -2.88 -5.19
N ASP A 252 -21.73 -3.83 -6.03
CA ASP A 252 -22.63 -4.93 -5.70
C ASP A 252 -22.01 -5.98 -4.74
N ARG A 253 -20.72 -5.84 -4.43
CA ARG A 253 -19.96 -6.68 -3.51
C ARG A 253 -19.60 -5.99 -2.20
N THR A 254 -19.99 -4.73 -2.04
CA THR A 254 -19.72 -3.97 -0.80
C THR A 254 -20.42 -4.65 0.39
N PRO A 255 -19.70 -5.05 1.46
CA PRO A 255 -20.25 -5.83 2.57
C PRO A 255 -20.98 -4.93 3.58
N ILE A 256 -22.01 -4.24 3.12
CA ILE A 256 -22.87 -3.38 3.94
C ILE A 256 -24.33 -3.73 3.68
N THR A 257 -25.12 -3.79 4.74
CA THR A 257 -26.56 -4.05 4.64
C THR A 257 -27.33 -2.77 4.99
N SER A 258 -28.17 -2.34 4.07
CA SER A 258 -29.12 -1.26 4.36
C SER A 258 -30.23 -1.75 5.30
N THR A 259 -30.56 -0.92 6.28
CA THR A 259 -31.74 -1.14 7.15
C THR A 259 -32.96 -0.37 6.66
N GLU A 260 -32.84 0.39 5.58
CA GLU A 260 -33.96 1.12 4.99
C GLU A 260 -34.91 0.17 4.28
N PRO A 261 -36.25 0.34 4.40
CA PRO A 261 -37.24 -0.56 3.80
C PRO A 261 -37.09 -0.71 2.27
N ALA A 262 -36.63 0.33 1.57
CA ALA A 262 -36.39 0.35 0.13
C ALA A 262 -34.90 0.40 -0.20
N GLY A 263 -34.02 0.06 0.74
CA GLY A 263 -32.58 0.03 0.54
C GLY A 263 -32.13 -1.08 -0.41
N PRO A 264 -30.89 -0.99 -0.93
CA PRO A 264 -30.34 -2.04 -1.76
C PRO A 264 -30.24 -3.35 -0.98
N PRO A 265 -30.38 -4.53 -1.63
CA PRO A 265 -30.17 -5.80 -0.99
C PRO A 265 -28.71 -5.93 -0.52
N PRO A 266 -28.43 -6.76 0.49
CA PRO A 266 -27.07 -7.09 0.88
C PRO A 266 -26.31 -7.75 -0.28
N ALA A 267 -24.98 -7.60 -0.29
CA ALA A 267 -24.13 -8.25 -1.28
C ALA A 267 -24.29 -9.78 -1.23
N ASP A 268 -24.54 -10.41 -2.36
CA ASP A 268 -24.63 -11.88 -2.47
C ASP A 268 -23.25 -12.55 -2.26
N LYS A 269 -22.19 -11.91 -2.80
CA LYS A 269 -20.81 -12.37 -2.67
C LYS A 269 -19.90 -11.21 -2.27
N PRO A 270 -19.85 -10.87 -0.98
CA PRO A 270 -18.97 -9.81 -0.50
C PRO A 270 -17.50 -10.07 -0.86
N TRP A 271 -16.70 -9.01 -0.96
CA TRP A 271 -15.25 -9.13 -1.10
C TRP A 271 -14.67 -9.89 0.11
N THR A 272 -13.71 -10.79 -0.14
CA THR A 272 -13.08 -11.62 0.90
C THR A 272 -11.68 -11.16 1.27
N GLY A 273 -11.06 -10.31 0.45
CA GLY A 273 -9.73 -9.78 0.74
C GLY A 273 -9.18 -8.89 -0.36
N PHE A 274 -8.04 -8.29 -0.05
CA PHE A 274 -7.42 -7.28 -0.90
C PHE A 274 -6.98 -7.78 -2.27
N LEU A 275 -6.47 -9.02 -2.36
CA LEU A 275 -6.06 -9.60 -3.65
C LEU A 275 -7.25 -9.79 -4.59
N GLU A 276 -8.42 -10.11 -4.07
CA GLU A 276 -9.61 -10.24 -4.89
C GLU A 276 -10.16 -8.86 -5.29
N ARG A 277 -10.30 -7.94 -4.31
CA ARG A 277 -10.85 -6.59 -4.56
C ARG A 277 -9.97 -5.75 -5.48
N PHE A 278 -8.65 -5.86 -5.35
CA PHE A 278 -7.69 -5.00 -6.05
C PHE A 278 -6.88 -5.74 -7.12
N ALA A 279 -7.28 -6.96 -7.55
CA ALA A 279 -6.56 -7.69 -8.58
C ALA A 279 -6.26 -6.86 -9.85
N PRO A 280 -7.24 -6.13 -10.45
CA PRO A 280 -6.96 -5.28 -11.61
C PRO A 280 -5.99 -4.13 -11.30
N ALA A 281 -6.04 -3.59 -10.09
CA ALA A 281 -5.15 -2.50 -9.68
C ALA A 281 -3.69 -2.99 -9.52
N TYR A 282 -3.48 -4.16 -8.93
CA TYR A 282 -2.16 -4.80 -8.85
C TYR A 282 -1.59 -5.14 -10.24
N GLU A 283 -2.43 -5.61 -11.17
CA GLU A 283 -2.00 -5.86 -12.55
C GLU A 283 -1.59 -4.55 -13.25
N ALA A 284 -2.37 -3.48 -13.09
CA ALA A 284 -2.08 -2.16 -13.66
C ALA A 284 -0.82 -1.53 -13.04
N GLU A 285 -0.58 -1.74 -11.75
CA GLU A 285 0.60 -1.27 -11.03
C GLU A 285 1.89 -1.89 -11.58
N ILE A 286 1.89 -3.21 -11.79
CA ILE A 286 3.03 -3.92 -12.36
C ILE A 286 3.23 -3.56 -13.84
N ALA A 287 2.15 -3.38 -14.61
CA ALA A 287 2.25 -2.89 -15.98
C ALA A 287 2.87 -1.49 -16.04
N ALA A 288 2.46 -0.60 -15.14
CA ALA A 288 3.04 0.73 -15.02
C ALA A 288 4.54 0.68 -14.66
N PHE A 289 4.96 -0.23 -13.77
CA PHE A 289 6.39 -0.42 -13.48
C PHE A 289 7.17 -0.85 -14.71
N VAL A 290 6.65 -1.77 -15.51
CA VAL A 290 7.28 -2.18 -16.77
C VAL A 290 7.43 -0.99 -17.73
N GLU A 291 6.41 -0.13 -17.85
CA GLU A 291 6.47 1.11 -18.64
C GLU A 291 7.53 2.09 -18.09
N VAL A 292 7.64 2.23 -16.77
CA VAL A 292 8.66 3.07 -16.10
C VAL A 292 10.07 2.57 -16.42
N VAL A 293 10.33 1.25 -16.31
CA VAL A 293 11.62 0.64 -16.65
C VAL A 293 12.00 0.89 -18.11
N ARG A 294 11.02 0.93 -19.01
CA ARG A 294 11.21 1.21 -20.45
C ARG A 294 11.38 2.70 -20.76
N GLY A 295 11.19 3.58 -19.77
CA GLY A 295 11.21 5.03 -19.98
C GLY A 295 9.98 5.58 -20.70
N GLU A 296 8.90 4.83 -20.79
CA GLU A 296 7.65 5.20 -21.48
C GLU A 296 6.69 5.95 -20.55
N ARG A 297 6.95 5.93 -19.25
CA ARG A 297 6.11 6.55 -18.23
C ARG A 297 6.94 7.13 -17.09
N ALA A 298 6.52 8.28 -16.56
CA ALA A 298 7.03 8.79 -15.30
C ALA A 298 6.59 7.88 -14.14
N ASN A 299 7.44 7.74 -13.11
CA ASN A 299 7.12 6.92 -11.94
C ASN A 299 5.84 7.46 -11.23
N PRO A 300 4.76 6.68 -11.15
CA PRO A 300 3.49 7.13 -10.60
C PRO A 300 3.44 7.08 -9.06
N CYS A 301 4.40 6.41 -8.43
CA CYS A 301 4.46 6.25 -6.99
C CYS A 301 5.91 6.06 -6.53
N ASP A 302 6.64 7.16 -6.38
CA ASP A 302 8.03 7.11 -5.94
C ASP A 302 8.14 6.85 -4.43
N GLY A 303 9.36 6.61 -3.97
CA GLY A 303 9.60 6.31 -2.56
C GLY A 303 9.31 7.48 -1.62
N ARG A 304 9.30 8.73 -2.10
CA ARG A 304 8.98 9.91 -1.28
C ARG A 304 7.49 9.94 -0.92
N GLU A 305 6.64 9.47 -1.81
CA GLU A 305 5.21 9.30 -1.53
C GLU A 305 4.97 8.29 -0.39
N ALA A 306 5.70 7.17 -0.43
CA ALA A 306 5.64 6.17 0.63
C ALA A 306 6.16 6.72 1.97
N LEU A 307 7.20 7.55 1.95
CA LEU A 307 7.71 8.24 3.13
C LEU A 307 6.64 9.15 3.75
N GLN A 308 5.87 9.91 2.97
CA GLN A 308 4.82 10.76 3.51
C GLN A 308 3.69 9.94 4.15
N ALA A 309 3.27 8.84 3.52
CA ALA A 309 2.27 7.94 4.11
C ALA A 309 2.76 7.32 5.44
N LEU A 310 4.05 6.94 5.51
CA LEU A 310 4.66 6.45 6.74
C LEU A 310 4.72 7.54 7.82
N ARG A 311 5.07 8.78 7.50
CA ARG A 311 5.08 9.90 8.47
C ARG A 311 3.70 10.13 9.09
N ILE A 312 2.63 10.01 8.31
CA ILE A 312 1.27 10.10 8.84
C ILE A 312 0.98 8.94 9.78
N ALA A 313 1.42 7.72 9.45
CA ALA A 313 1.27 6.56 10.34
C ALA A 313 2.03 6.74 11.66
N GLU A 314 3.27 7.28 11.62
CA GLU A 314 4.05 7.63 12.83
C GLU A 314 3.36 8.70 13.68
N ALA A 315 2.82 9.73 13.04
CA ALA A 315 2.06 10.76 13.75
C ALA A 315 0.81 10.20 14.43
N CYS A 316 0.11 9.27 13.76
CA CYS A 316 -1.04 8.57 14.35
C CYS A 316 -0.65 7.71 15.55
N GLU A 317 0.46 6.99 15.47
CA GLU A 317 0.96 6.18 16.57
C GLU A 317 1.34 7.05 17.78
N LEU A 318 2.05 8.17 17.55
CA LEU A 318 2.38 9.13 18.58
C LEU A 318 1.11 9.74 19.20
N SER A 319 0.15 10.16 18.37
CA SER A 319 -1.13 10.73 18.82
C SER A 319 -1.92 9.75 19.69
N ARG A 320 -1.99 8.47 19.31
CA ARG A 320 -2.65 7.41 20.09
C ARG A 320 -2.01 7.25 21.47
N HIS A 321 -0.68 7.21 21.55
CA HIS A 321 0.04 7.03 22.80
C HIS A 321 -0.07 8.26 23.71
N GLU A 322 0.08 9.45 23.17
CA GLU A 322 0.05 10.70 23.95
C GLU A 322 -1.36 11.27 24.15
N ARG A 323 -2.36 10.72 23.45
CA ARG A 323 -3.77 11.14 23.51
C ARG A 323 -3.97 12.63 23.21
N ARG A 324 -3.25 13.15 22.22
CA ARG A 324 -3.31 14.53 21.75
C ARG A 324 -3.22 14.62 20.22
N PRO A 325 -3.62 15.76 19.63
CA PRO A 325 -3.26 16.06 18.24
C PRO A 325 -1.74 16.10 18.05
N VAL A 326 -1.28 15.67 16.88
CA VAL A 326 0.13 15.68 16.47
C VAL A 326 0.23 16.30 15.08
N THR A 327 1.06 17.31 14.94
CA THR A 327 1.38 17.92 13.65
C THR A 327 2.44 17.09 12.91
N LEU A 328 2.39 17.07 11.58
CA LEU A 328 3.38 16.32 10.78
C LEU A 328 4.79 16.90 10.93
N GLY A 329 4.92 18.17 11.35
CA GLY A 329 6.20 18.80 11.66
C GLY A 329 6.90 18.24 12.91
N GLU A 330 6.15 17.56 13.80
CA GLU A 330 6.73 16.90 14.99
C GLU A 330 7.41 15.57 14.63
N ILE A 331 7.07 14.96 13.47
CA ILE A 331 7.66 13.70 13.03
C ILE A 331 8.99 14.00 12.35
N ALA A 332 10.09 13.69 13.05
CA ALA A 332 11.44 13.94 12.57
C ALA A 332 11.71 13.24 11.22
N GLY A 333 12.45 13.91 10.35
CA GLY A 333 13.02 13.23 9.18
C GLY A 333 13.18 14.02 7.89
N ILE A 334 12.63 15.21 7.72
CA ILE A 334 13.04 16.08 6.60
C ILE A 334 12.87 17.54 7.05
N ARG A 335 13.96 18.31 7.02
CA ARG A 335 13.86 19.75 6.72
C ARG A 335 13.60 19.84 5.23
N ASP A 336 12.58 20.57 4.85
CA ASP A 336 12.24 20.91 3.47
C ASP A 336 13.45 21.38 2.68
#